data_b1634f4c60ab33197011eac4032cbdad
#
_entry.id   b1634f4c60ab33197011eac4032cbdad
#
_cell.length_a   1.000
_cell.length_b   1.000
_cell.length_c   1.000
_cell.angle_alpha   90.00
_cell.angle_beta   90.00
_cell.angle_gamma   90.00
#
_symmetry.space_group_name_H-M   'P 1'
#
loop_
_entity.id
_entity.type
_entity.pdbx_description
1 polymer ?
#
loop_
_entity_poly.entity_id
_entity_poly.type
_entity_poly.pdbx_seq_one_letter_code
_entity_poly.pdbx_strand_id
1 'polypeptide(L)'
;DWVRDNICRFGGDADNITLCGFSDGGRMAAALAGSPLFRERFQKAVAISGGLSLADPDAAAQKLAENFAPLAVEDGRFADTASAAEWLLTPGADVREWLCGLEPARIAALGKPAILYADDVVLSRGARSAVPLLLLSSATEFSGFVRDDLRPASSAARAYAVKYGSALCRWSSTEAVAEALGGSAPVWLGLIDYGGADSQTTIPGLGSFHGLPLA
;
A
#
# COMPACT_ATOMS: atom_id res chain seq x y z
N ASP A 1 10.77 -3.74 17.41
CA ASP A 1 11.56 -3.95 18.63
C ASP A 1 11.62 -2.68 19.47
N TRP A 2 12.14 -1.56 18.93
CA TRP A 2 12.34 -0.34 19.71
C TRP A 2 11.09 0.11 20.48
N VAL A 3 9.91 0.10 19.87
CA VAL A 3 8.64 0.46 20.55
C VAL A 3 8.42 -0.45 21.75
N ARG A 4 8.48 -1.76 21.56
CA ARG A 4 8.27 -2.74 22.65
C ARG A 4 9.28 -2.53 23.78
N ASP A 5 10.53 -2.29 23.46
CA ASP A 5 11.62 -2.15 24.42
C ASP A 5 11.57 -0.82 25.20
N ASN A 6 10.86 0.20 24.70
CA ASN A 6 10.88 1.53 25.25
C ASN A 6 9.51 2.10 25.67
N ILE A 7 8.39 1.56 25.15
CA ILE A 7 7.07 2.20 25.28
C ILE A 7 6.61 2.37 26.74
N CYS A 8 7.04 1.49 27.65
CA CYS A 8 6.75 1.63 29.07
C CYS A 8 7.29 2.93 29.68
N ARG A 9 8.38 3.47 29.15
CA ARG A 9 8.95 4.76 29.59
C ARG A 9 8.09 5.95 29.19
N PHE A 10 7.17 5.75 28.25
CA PHE A 10 6.20 6.74 27.76
C PHE A 10 4.79 6.49 28.30
N GLY A 11 4.64 5.57 29.28
CA GLY A 11 3.36 5.24 29.88
C GLY A 11 2.51 4.25 29.05
N GLY A 12 3.08 3.64 28.02
CA GLY A 12 2.41 2.62 27.21
C GLY A 12 2.66 1.20 27.72
N ASP A 13 2.00 0.24 27.09
CA ASP A 13 2.04 -1.18 27.42
C ASP A 13 2.69 -1.97 26.27
N ALA A 14 3.81 -2.61 26.53
CA ALA A 14 4.56 -3.40 25.57
C ALA A 14 3.81 -4.67 25.09
N ASP A 15 2.86 -5.14 25.92
CA ASP A 15 2.02 -6.30 25.61
C ASP A 15 0.68 -5.91 24.94
N ASN A 16 0.50 -4.63 24.65
CA ASN A 16 -0.72 -4.09 24.02
C ASN A 16 -0.42 -3.14 22.87
N ILE A 17 0.44 -3.54 21.96
CA ILE A 17 0.81 -2.77 20.78
C ILE A 17 -0.19 -3.06 19.66
N THR A 18 -0.74 -2.01 19.05
CA THR A 18 -1.57 -2.09 17.84
C THR A 18 -0.81 -1.49 16.67
N LEU A 19 -0.57 -2.30 15.65
CA LEU A 19 -0.03 -1.81 14.36
C LEU A 19 -1.18 -1.19 13.57
N CYS A 20 -1.04 0.07 13.16
CA CYS A 20 -2.05 0.75 12.36
C CYS A 20 -1.42 1.34 11.09
N GLY A 21 -2.12 1.21 9.96
CA GLY A 21 -1.68 1.79 8.70
C GLY A 21 -2.82 2.20 7.79
N PHE A 22 -2.59 3.27 7.02
CA PHE A 22 -3.52 3.80 6.04
C PHE A 22 -2.92 3.70 4.63
N SER A 23 -3.75 3.42 3.62
CA SER A 23 -3.33 3.33 2.21
C SER A 23 -2.18 2.32 2.02
N ASP A 24 -1.03 2.73 1.52
CA ASP A 24 0.16 1.88 1.45
C ASP A 24 0.59 1.38 2.84
N GLY A 25 0.46 2.21 3.89
CA GLY A 25 0.67 1.78 5.28
C GLY A 25 -0.35 0.73 5.74
N GLY A 26 -1.60 0.79 5.29
CA GLY A 26 -2.62 -0.23 5.52
C GLY A 26 -2.26 -1.56 4.85
N ARG A 27 -1.75 -1.50 3.62
CA ARG A 27 -1.22 -2.68 2.90
C ARG A 27 -0.06 -3.32 3.68
N MET A 28 0.87 -2.49 4.15
CA MET A 28 1.99 -2.96 4.97
C MET A 28 1.50 -3.57 6.29
N ALA A 29 0.56 -2.93 6.99
CA ALA A 29 0.00 -3.46 8.24
C ALA A 29 -0.66 -4.84 8.03
N ALA A 30 -1.42 -5.01 6.95
CA ALA A 30 -2.02 -6.30 6.59
C ALA A 30 -0.95 -7.36 6.28
N ALA A 31 0.07 -7.00 5.50
CA ALA A 31 1.17 -7.92 5.17
C ALA A 31 1.95 -8.34 6.41
N LEU A 32 2.30 -7.39 7.29
CA LEU A 32 3.02 -7.69 8.53
C LEU A 32 2.21 -8.54 9.49
N ALA A 33 0.88 -8.39 9.52
CA ALA A 33 0.00 -9.25 10.32
C ALA A 33 0.06 -10.73 9.89
N GLY A 34 0.29 -11.00 8.59
CA GLY A 34 0.49 -12.34 8.04
C GLY A 34 1.95 -12.83 8.06
N SER A 35 2.91 -11.95 8.32
CA SER A 35 4.33 -12.26 8.20
C SER A 35 4.89 -13.06 9.37
N PRO A 36 5.60 -14.17 9.12
CA PRO A 36 6.24 -14.92 10.19
C PRO A 36 7.36 -14.15 10.90
N LEU A 37 7.99 -13.16 10.24
CA LEU A 37 9.07 -12.35 10.81
C LEU A 37 8.58 -11.38 11.89
N PHE A 38 7.28 -11.06 11.89
CA PHE A 38 6.68 -10.07 12.77
C PHE A 38 5.77 -10.68 13.84
N ARG A 39 5.76 -12.00 13.97
CA ARG A 39 5.06 -12.68 15.07
C ARG A 39 5.53 -12.12 16.41
N GLU A 40 4.59 -11.92 17.32
CA GLU A 40 4.85 -11.41 18.68
C GLU A 40 5.44 -10.00 18.77
N ARG A 41 5.48 -9.25 17.66
CA ARG A 41 5.95 -7.85 17.66
C ARG A 41 4.84 -6.86 18.00
N PHE A 42 3.60 -7.23 17.77
CA PHE A 42 2.39 -6.50 18.11
C PHE A 42 1.23 -7.49 18.34
N GLN A 43 0.19 -7.05 19.03
CA GLN A 43 -0.92 -7.91 19.44
C GLN A 43 -2.16 -7.72 18.58
N LYS A 44 -2.26 -6.65 17.80
CA LYS A 44 -3.40 -6.30 16.95
C LYS A 44 -2.93 -5.53 15.72
N ALA A 45 -3.71 -5.59 14.65
CA ALA A 45 -3.44 -4.78 13.47
C ALA A 45 -4.72 -4.10 12.96
N VAL A 46 -4.57 -2.89 12.45
CA VAL A 46 -5.61 -2.12 11.77
C VAL A 46 -5.09 -1.70 10.41
N ALA A 47 -5.75 -2.11 9.36
CA ALA A 47 -5.43 -1.72 7.99
C ALA A 47 -6.59 -0.93 7.40
N ILE A 48 -6.32 0.32 7.02
CA ILE A 48 -7.32 1.24 6.51
C ILE A 48 -7.03 1.48 5.03
N SER A 49 -7.98 1.13 4.16
CA SER A 49 -7.92 1.40 2.71
C SER A 49 -6.63 0.90 2.03
N GLY A 50 -6.07 -0.22 2.51
CA GLY A 50 -4.74 -0.68 2.10
C GLY A 50 -4.77 -1.69 0.95
N GLY A 51 -5.64 -2.68 1.06
CA GLY A 51 -5.61 -3.86 0.20
C GLY A 51 -4.44 -4.80 0.51
N LEU A 52 -4.28 -5.82 -0.32
CA LEU A 52 -3.16 -6.75 -0.27
C LEU A 52 -2.81 -7.16 -1.71
N SER A 53 -2.20 -6.24 -2.46
CA SER A 53 -1.67 -6.57 -3.79
C SER A 53 -0.28 -7.13 -3.65
N LEU A 54 -0.11 -8.38 -4.04
CA LEU A 54 1.20 -9.06 -4.04
C LEU A 54 1.77 -9.05 -5.45
N ALA A 55 3.03 -8.72 -5.56
CA ALA A 55 3.80 -8.84 -6.79
C ALA A 55 4.70 -10.09 -6.74
N ASP A 56 4.98 -10.64 -7.90
CA ASP A 56 6.05 -11.60 -8.06
C ASP A 56 7.39 -10.86 -8.00
N PRO A 57 8.37 -11.28 -7.18
CA PRO A 57 9.64 -10.57 -7.04
C PRO A 57 10.42 -10.43 -8.35
N ASP A 58 10.46 -11.49 -9.17
CA ASP A 58 11.21 -11.48 -10.43
C ASP A 58 10.55 -10.56 -11.45
N ALA A 59 9.23 -10.64 -11.58
CA ALA A 59 8.46 -9.74 -12.45
C ALA A 59 8.57 -8.28 -12.01
N ALA A 60 8.63 -8.02 -10.70
CA ALA A 60 8.82 -6.68 -10.17
C ALA A 60 10.24 -6.16 -10.40
N ALA A 61 11.26 -7.00 -10.23
CA ALA A 61 12.65 -6.66 -10.54
C ALA A 61 12.82 -6.34 -12.03
N GLN A 62 12.23 -7.16 -12.91
CA GLN A 62 12.21 -6.93 -14.34
C GLN A 62 11.58 -5.56 -14.68
N LYS A 63 10.41 -5.27 -14.10
CA LYS A 63 9.72 -3.99 -14.32
C LYS A 63 10.53 -2.80 -13.83
N LEU A 64 11.21 -2.92 -12.70
CA LEU A 64 12.10 -1.89 -12.19
C LEU A 64 13.29 -1.69 -13.13
N ALA A 65 13.94 -2.76 -13.57
CA ALA A 65 15.08 -2.67 -14.51
C ALA A 65 14.66 -1.97 -15.81
N GLU A 66 13.52 -2.32 -16.39
CA GLU A 66 12.96 -1.66 -17.56
C GLU A 66 12.71 -0.15 -17.34
N ASN A 67 12.20 0.23 -16.18
CA ASN A 67 11.94 1.63 -15.83
C ASN A 67 13.24 2.44 -15.66
N PHE A 68 14.29 1.85 -15.08
CA PHE A 68 15.56 2.53 -14.83
C PHE A 68 16.53 2.48 -16.01
N ALA A 69 16.39 1.53 -16.92
CA ALA A 69 17.28 1.34 -18.06
C ALA A 69 17.46 2.61 -18.93
N PRO A 70 16.41 3.41 -19.23
CA PRO A 70 16.59 4.66 -19.98
C PRO A 70 17.55 5.63 -19.30
N LEU A 71 17.55 5.72 -17.96
CA LEU A 71 18.46 6.60 -17.23
C LEU A 71 19.92 6.17 -17.37
N ALA A 72 20.20 4.86 -17.41
CA ALA A 72 21.54 4.35 -17.61
C ALA A 72 22.06 4.61 -19.04
N VAL A 73 21.15 4.61 -20.02
CA VAL A 73 21.47 5.01 -21.40
C VAL A 73 21.72 6.53 -21.49
N GLU A 74 20.90 7.35 -20.85
CA GLU A 74 21.10 8.81 -20.77
C GLU A 74 22.44 9.18 -20.12
N ASP A 75 22.87 8.40 -19.12
CA ASP A 75 24.16 8.56 -18.44
C ASP A 75 25.33 8.04 -19.28
N GLY A 76 25.08 7.54 -20.49
CA GLY A 76 26.10 7.03 -21.42
C GLY A 76 26.75 5.71 -21.01
N ARG A 77 26.12 4.97 -20.09
CA ARG A 77 26.66 3.66 -19.62
C ARG A 77 26.41 2.55 -20.63
N PHE A 78 25.31 2.61 -21.36
CA PHE A 78 24.89 1.61 -22.34
C PHE A 78 24.39 2.27 -23.62
N ALA A 79 24.51 1.57 -24.74
CA ALA A 79 24.04 2.03 -26.03
C ALA A 79 22.52 1.86 -26.20
N ASP A 80 21.92 0.91 -25.46
CA ASP A 80 20.50 0.57 -25.56
C ASP A 80 19.92 0.15 -24.20
N THR A 81 18.60 0.23 -24.10
CA THR A 81 17.85 -0.08 -22.85
C THR A 81 17.82 -1.57 -22.51
N ALA A 82 17.99 -2.46 -23.49
CA ALA A 82 17.97 -3.90 -23.23
C ALA A 82 19.23 -4.31 -22.46
N SER A 83 20.41 -3.88 -22.94
CA SER A 83 21.68 -4.11 -22.24
C SER A 83 21.72 -3.46 -20.87
N ALA A 84 21.13 -2.25 -20.74
CA ALA A 84 21.02 -1.56 -19.44
C ALA A 84 20.10 -2.31 -18.46
N ALA A 85 18.98 -2.84 -18.92
CA ALA A 85 18.06 -3.62 -18.08
C ALA A 85 18.70 -4.93 -17.61
N GLU A 86 19.40 -5.63 -18.47
CA GLU A 86 20.14 -6.85 -18.12
C GLU A 86 21.20 -6.58 -17.03
N TRP A 87 21.96 -5.49 -17.18
CA TRP A 87 22.92 -5.06 -16.18
C TRP A 87 22.23 -4.74 -14.84
N LEU A 88 21.10 -4.04 -14.83
CA LEU A 88 20.34 -3.71 -13.63
C LEU A 88 19.79 -4.93 -12.89
N LEU A 89 19.54 -6.02 -13.60
CA LEU A 89 19.12 -7.31 -13.01
C LEU A 89 20.29 -8.11 -12.45
N THR A 90 21.53 -7.75 -12.76
CA THR A 90 22.72 -8.43 -12.27
C THR A 90 23.16 -7.80 -10.94
N PRO A 91 23.05 -8.51 -9.79
CA PRO A 91 23.49 -7.95 -8.52
C PRO A 91 24.98 -7.59 -8.54
N GLY A 92 25.29 -6.32 -8.24
CA GLY A 92 26.67 -5.84 -8.22
C GLY A 92 26.82 -4.54 -7.44
N ALA A 93 28.07 -4.27 -7.00
CA ALA A 93 28.39 -3.03 -6.28
C ALA A 93 28.23 -1.80 -7.16
N ASP A 94 28.54 -1.94 -8.44
CA ASP A 94 28.46 -0.89 -9.46
C ASP A 94 27.01 -0.47 -9.77
N VAL A 95 26.07 -1.43 -9.83
CA VAL A 95 24.62 -1.17 -9.96
C VAL A 95 24.13 -0.40 -8.73
N ARG A 96 24.50 -0.87 -7.54
CA ARG A 96 24.12 -0.22 -6.29
C ARG A 96 24.67 1.21 -6.19
N GLU A 97 25.93 1.39 -6.50
CA GLU A 97 26.59 2.71 -6.45
C GLU A 97 25.92 3.68 -7.41
N TRP A 98 25.64 3.24 -8.64
CA TRP A 98 24.94 4.06 -9.62
C TRP A 98 23.53 4.43 -9.16
N LEU A 99 22.73 3.46 -8.69
CA LEU A 99 21.38 3.72 -8.18
C LEU A 99 21.37 4.71 -7.01
N CYS A 100 22.32 4.57 -6.08
CA CYS A 100 22.47 5.50 -4.94
C CYS A 100 22.96 6.90 -5.35
N GLY A 101 23.60 7.01 -6.50
CA GLY A 101 24.07 8.29 -7.05
C GLY A 101 23.07 9.04 -7.91
N LEU A 102 21.91 8.42 -8.21
CA LEU A 102 20.88 9.08 -9.00
C LEU A 102 20.24 10.25 -8.27
N GLU A 103 20.03 11.35 -8.98
CA GLU A 103 19.27 12.49 -8.48
C GLU A 103 17.83 12.09 -8.15
N PRO A 104 17.31 12.43 -6.95
CA PRO A 104 15.97 12.03 -6.51
C PRO A 104 14.85 12.44 -7.48
N ALA A 105 14.99 13.58 -8.15
CA ALA A 105 14.00 14.05 -9.14
C ALA A 105 13.89 13.10 -10.35
N ARG A 106 15.00 12.50 -10.80
CA ARG A 106 14.99 11.52 -11.90
C ARG A 106 14.27 10.24 -11.48
N ILE A 107 14.50 9.78 -10.24
CA ILE A 107 13.80 8.61 -9.68
C ILE A 107 12.31 8.88 -9.55
N ALA A 108 11.92 10.05 -9.04
CA ALA A 108 10.52 10.44 -8.89
C ALA A 108 9.74 10.46 -10.22
N ALA A 109 10.42 10.74 -11.33
CA ALA A 109 9.82 10.75 -12.66
C ALA A 109 9.47 9.36 -13.21
N LEU A 110 10.04 8.28 -12.67
CA LEU A 110 9.84 6.91 -13.16
C LEU A 110 8.49 6.28 -12.77
N GLY A 111 7.74 6.94 -11.91
CA GLY A 111 6.48 6.40 -11.40
C GLY A 111 6.66 5.43 -10.22
N LYS A 112 5.54 4.85 -9.76
CA LYS A 112 5.54 3.96 -8.60
C LYS A 112 5.79 2.51 -8.99
N PRO A 113 6.82 1.84 -8.46
CA PRO A 113 6.97 0.40 -8.60
C PRO A 113 5.95 -0.34 -7.73
N ALA A 114 5.76 -1.64 -7.98
CA ALA A 114 5.09 -2.51 -7.02
C ALA A 114 5.95 -2.61 -5.75
N ILE A 115 5.33 -2.42 -4.58
CA ILE A 115 6.04 -2.26 -3.30
C ILE A 115 5.81 -3.40 -2.31
N LEU A 116 5.07 -4.43 -2.68
CA LEU A 116 4.79 -5.57 -1.81
C LEU A 116 5.01 -6.87 -2.56
N TYR A 117 5.86 -7.73 -2.00
CA TYR A 117 6.24 -9.02 -2.58
C TYR A 117 5.82 -10.17 -1.68
N ALA A 118 5.40 -11.28 -2.29
CA ALA A 118 5.31 -12.57 -1.64
C ALA A 118 6.58 -13.38 -1.97
N ASP A 119 7.61 -13.16 -1.19
CA ASP A 119 8.96 -13.75 -1.37
C ASP A 119 9.22 -14.95 -0.47
N ASP A 120 8.18 -15.45 0.22
CA ASP A 120 8.21 -16.52 1.22
C ASP A 120 9.10 -16.24 2.46
N VAL A 121 9.78 -15.10 2.50
CA VAL A 121 10.56 -14.63 3.65
C VAL A 121 9.74 -13.62 4.45
N VAL A 122 9.31 -12.52 3.82
CA VAL A 122 8.51 -11.47 4.48
C VAL A 122 7.05 -11.87 4.54
N LEU A 123 6.48 -12.36 3.44
CA LEU A 123 5.09 -12.78 3.35
C LEU A 123 4.95 -13.98 2.42
N SER A 124 4.65 -15.14 2.98
CA SER A 124 4.42 -16.37 2.21
C SER A 124 3.03 -16.37 1.56
N ARG A 125 2.93 -16.97 0.38
CA ARG A 125 1.63 -17.24 -0.25
C ARG A 125 0.80 -18.15 0.66
N GLY A 126 -0.45 -17.74 0.93
CA GLY A 126 -1.32 -18.45 1.87
C GLY A 126 -1.06 -18.21 3.35
N ALA A 127 -0.22 -17.22 3.68
CA ALA A 127 -0.06 -16.75 5.05
C ALA A 127 -1.41 -16.37 5.68
N ARG A 128 -1.50 -16.50 7.00
CA ARG A 128 -2.69 -16.12 7.77
C ARG A 128 -2.27 -15.17 8.87
N SER A 129 -3.16 -14.21 9.19
CA SER A 129 -2.90 -13.31 10.32
C SER A 129 -2.76 -14.10 11.62
N ALA A 130 -1.69 -13.83 12.34
CA ALA A 130 -1.45 -14.38 13.67
C ALA A 130 -2.12 -13.55 14.78
N VAL A 131 -2.60 -12.36 14.47
CA VAL A 131 -3.20 -11.42 15.41
C VAL A 131 -4.58 -10.96 14.92
N PRO A 132 -5.46 -10.50 15.84
CA PRO A 132 -6.71 -9.84 15.49
C PRO A 132 -6.48 -8.71 14.48
N LEU A 133 -7.29 -8.68 13.41
CA LEU A 133 -7.14 -7.76 12.28
C LEU A 133 -8.44 -7.00 12.04
N LEU A 134 -8.38 -5.67 12.07
CA LEU A 134 -9.47 -4.79 11.67
C LEU A 134 -9.16 -4.19 10.29
N LEU A 135 -10.04 -4.45 9.34
CA LEU A 135 -9.93 -3.96 7.96
C LEU A 135 -11.00 -2.90 7.72
N LEU A 136 -10.58 -1.71 7.35
CA LEU A 136 -11.47 -0.58 7.13
C LEU A 136 -11.33 -0.06 5.70
N SER A 137 -12.44 0.47 5.17
CA SER A 137 -12.49 1.20 3.91
C SER A 137 -13.45 2.38 4.04
N SER A 138 -13.24 3.43 3.26
CA SER A 138 -14.15 4.57 3.22
C SER A 138 -15.34 4.30 2.28
N ALA A 139 -16.52 4.83 2.59
CA ALA A 139 -17.76 4.57 1.84
C ALA A 139 -17.69 5.07 0.39
N THR A 140 -17.08 6.24 0.18
CA THR A 140 -16.86 6.83 -1.14
C THR A 140 -15.36 6.91 -1.49
N GLU A 141 -14.64 5.86 -1.19
CA GLU A 141 -13.19 5.69 -1.32
C GLU A 141 -12.64 6.28 -2.62
N PHE A 142 -13.32 5.97 -3.74
CA PHE A 142 -12.86 6.33 -5.07
C PHE A 142 -13.14 7.79 -5.45
N SER A 143 -13.91 8.56 -4.66
CA SER A 143 -14.29 9.93 -5.01
C SER A 143 -13.07 10.86 -5.17
N GLY A 144 -12.01 10.66 -4.38
CA GLY A 144 -10.75 11.39 -4.50
C GLY A 144 -9.88 11.03 -5.70
N PHE A 145 -10.17 9.92 -6.39
CA PHE A 145 -9.40 9.47 -7.56
C PHE A 145 -10.05 9.80 -8.90
N VAL A 146 -11.31 10.28 -8.88
CA VAL A 146 -12.00 10.69 -10.11
C VAL A 146 -11.57 12.09 -10.48
N ARG A 147 -10.97 12.25 -11.65
CA ARG A 147 -10.50 13.56 -12.15
C ARG A 147 -11.69 14.44 -12.56
N ASP A 148 -11.77 15.61 -11.96
CA ASP A 148 -12.85 16.58 -12.23
C ASP A 148 -12.73 17.22 -13.62
N ASP A 149 -11.52 17.35 -14.16
CA ASP A 149 -11.26 17.85 -15.52
C ASP A 149 -11.85 16.95 -16.61
N LEU A 150 -12.01 15.65 -16.32
CA LEU A 150 -12.57 14.68 -17.26
C LEU A 150 -14.06 14.41 -17.05
N ARG A 151 -14.58 14.68 -15.84
CA ARG A 151 -15.96 14.34 -15.45
C ARG A 151 -16.48 15.34 -14.43
N PRO A 152 -17.31 16.30 -14.85
CA PRO A 152 -17.95 17.24 -13.93
C PRO A 152 -18.58 16.54 -12.72
N ALA A 153 -18.52 17.15 -11.54
CA ALA A 153 -19.01 16.58 -10.30
C ALA A 153 -20.48 16.12 -10.36
N SER A 154 -21.29 16.81 -11.18
CA SER A 154 -22.71 16.51 -11.40
C SER A 154 -22.97 15.45 -12.47
N SER A 155 -21.93 14.89 -13.13
CA SER A 155 -22.16 13.93 -14.20
C SER A 155 -22.55 12.54 -13.69
N ALA A 156 -23.46 11.89 -14.41
CA ALA A 156 -23.83 10.49 -14.14
C ALA A 156 -22.61 9.55 -14.26
N ALA A 157 -21.69 9.85 -15.17
CA ALA A 157 -20.46 9.08 -15.34
C ALA A 157 -19.56 9.15 -14.10
N ARG A 158 -19.44 10.34 -13.46
CA ARG A 158 -18.69 10.49 -12.21
C ARG A 158 -19.36 9.71 -11.08
N ALA A 159 -20.67 9.84 -10.92
CA ALA A 159 -21.42 9.10 -9.91
C ALA A 159 -21.24 7.59 -10.05
N TYR A 160 -21.26 7.07 -11.27
CA TYR A 160 -20.99 5.67 -11.59
C TYR A 160 -19.56 5.27 -11.21
N ALA A 161 -18.57 6.06 -11.61
CA ALA A 161 -17.17 5.79 -11.30
C ALA A 161 -16.92 5.76 -9.79
N VAL A 162 -17.48 6.73 -9.04
CA VAL A 162 -17.38 6.75 -7.58
C VAL A 162 -18.04 5.53 -6.96
N LYS A 163 -19.28 5.22 -7.36
CA LYS A 163 -20.02 4.06 -6.81
C LYS A 163 -19.28 2.74 -7.00
N TYR A 164 -18.92 2.42 -8.23
CA TYR A 164 -18.33 1.12 -8.55
C TYR A 164 -16.83 1.07 -8.21
N GLY A 165 -16.11 2.18 -8.38
CA GLY A 165 -14.72 2.30 -7.95
C GLY A 165 -14.60 2.13 -6.42
N SER A 166 -15.48 2.79 -5.64
CA SER A 166 -15.50 2.63 -4.18
C SER A 166 -15.87 1.21 -3.76
N ALA A 167 -16.82 0.56 -4.43
CA ALA A 167 -17.16 -0.83 -4.16
C ALA A 167 -15.98 -1.77 -4.42
N LEU A 168 -15.24 -1.56 -5.52
CA LEU A 168 -14.04 -2.34 -5.85
C LEU A 168 -12.91 -2.09 -4.85
N CYS A 169 -12.65 -0.83 -4.50
CA CYS A 169 -11.66 -0.46 -3.48
C CYS A 169 -12.00 -1.09 -2.12
N ARG A 170 -13.26 -1.02 -1.69
CA ARG A 170 -13.71 -1.67 -0.47
C ARG A 170 -13.46 -3.17 -0.52
N TRP A 171 -13.96 -3.86 -1.56
CA TRP A 171 -13.75 -5.29 -1.71
C TRP A 171 -12.27 -5.66 -1.65
N SER A 172 -11.41 -4.96 -2.38
CA SER A 172 -9.98 -5.25 -2.45
C SER A 172 -9.23 -4.94 -1.15
N SER A 173 -9.72 -4.00 -0.33
CA SER A 173 -9.07 -3.59 0.92
C SER A 173 -9.65 -4.24 2.18
N THR A 174 -10.82 -4.87 2.07
CA THR A 174 -11.46 -5.54 3.21
C THR A 174 -11.76 -7.00 2.92
N GLU A 175 -12.74 -7.33 2.10
CA GLU A 175 -13.20 -8.70 1.89
C GLU A 175 -12.11 -9.61 1.33
N ALA A 176 -11.39 -9.16 0.28
CA ALA A 176 -10.32 -9.94 -0.33
C ALA A 176 -9.13 -10.14 0.62
N VAL A 177 -8.81 -9.14 1.44
CA VAL A 177 -7.77 -9.25 2.47
C VAL A 177 -8.20 -10.21 3.58
N ALA A 178 -9.47 -10.14 4.00
CA ALA A 178 -10.02 -11.06 5.00
C ALA A 178 -10.00 -12.51 4.50
N GLU A 179 -10.32 -12.75 3.23
CA GLU A 179 -10.24 -14.06 2.60
C GLU A 179 -8.78 -14.56 2.54
N ALA A 180 -7.86 -13.67 2.17
CA ALA A 180 -6.44 -14.02 2.05
C ALA A 180 -5.77 -14.29 3.41
N LEU A 181 -6.04 -13.47 4.43
CA LEU A 181 -5.34 -13.50 5.73
C LEU A 181 -6.16 -14.08 6.88
N GLY A 182 -7.47 -14.28 6.71
CA GLY A 182 -8.34 -14.83 7.74
C GLY A 182 -8.00 -16.28 8.05
N GLY A 183 -8.23 -16.71 9.29
CA GLY A 183 -8.01 -18.10 9.69
C GLY A 183 -7.88 -18.31 11.19
N SER A 184 -6.71 -18.10 11.78
CA SER A 184 -6.45 -18.41 13.18
C SER A 184 -6.86 -17.30 14.17
N ALA A 185 -6.83 -16.05 13.72
CA ALA A 185 -7.21 -14.89 14.49
C ALA A 185 -8.49 -14.25 13.93
N PRO A 186 -9.30 -13.56 14.76
CA PRO A 186 -10.50 -12.90 14.30
C PRO A 186 -10.17 -11.74 13.35
N VAL A 187 -11.01 -11.62 12.30
CA VAL A 187 -10.94 -10.51 11.34
C VAL A 187 -12.27 -9.78 11.35
N TRP A 188 -12.23 -8.47 11.51
CA TRP A 188 -13.40 -7.59 11.42
C TRP A 188 -13.29 -6.70 10.19
N LEU A 189 -14.42 -6.47 9.57
CA LEU A 189 -14.57 -5.55 8.45
C LEU A 189 -15.38 -4.34 8.89
N GLY A 190 -14.97 -3.15 8.49
CA GLY A 190 -15.68 -1.93 8.80
C GLY A 190 -15.70 -0.96 7.62
N LEU A 191 -16.77 -0.17 7.59
CA LEU A 191 -16.95 0.91 6.62
C LEU A 191 -16.93 2.25 7.35
N ILE A 192 -16.08 3.15 6.90
CA ILE A 192 -16.03 4.52 7.38
C ILE A 192 -16.98 5.34 6.50
N ASP A 193 -18.15 5.65 7.06
CA ASP A 193 -19.15 6.49 6.41
C ASP A 193 -19.37 7.74 7.26
N TYR A 194 -18.46 8.69 7.09
CA TYR A 194 -18.46 9.94 7.80
C TYR A 194 -18.60 11.10 6.81
N GLY A 195 -19.31 12.15 7.22
CA GLY A 195 -19.41 13.34 6.40
C GLY A 195 -20.50 13.28 5.35
N GLY A 196 -21.70 12.85 5.73
CA GLY A 196 -22.91 13.02 4.90
C GLY A 196 -23.12 14.47 4.45
N ALA A 197 -24.09 14.69 3.57
CA ALA A 197 -24.34 15.97 2.89
C ALA A 197 -24.47 17.20 3.83
N ASP A 198 -24.79 16.96 5.10
CA ASP A 198 -24.99 18.00 6.12
C ASP A 198 -23.78 18.24 7.02
N SER A 199 -22.68 17.53 6.82
CA SER A 199 -21.49 17.70 7.65
C SER A 199 -20.67 18.91 7.21
N GLN A 200 -20.44 19.85 8.12
CA GLN A 200 -19.58 21.02 7.90
C GLN A 200 -18.08 20.65 7.78
N THR A 201 -17.73 19.41 8.05
CA THR A 201 -16.34 18.94 8.07
C THR A 201 -15.92 18.21 6.80
N THR A 202 -16.80 18.07 5.82
CA THR A 202 -16.50 17.39 4.56
C THR A 202 -16.11 18.33 3.44
N ILE A 203 -15.20 17.89 2.61
CA ILE A 203 -14.94 18.54 1.33
C ILE A 203 -16.16 18.29 0.44
N PRO A 204 -16.86 19.35 -0.02
CA PRO A 204 -18.04 19.19 -0.83
C PRO A 204 -17.81 18.26 -2.04
N GLY A 205 -18.70 17.28 -2.22
CA GLY A 205 -18.66 16.33 -3.34
C GLY A 205 -17.71 15.16 -3.20
N LEU A 206 -16.91 15.06 -2.11
CA LEU A 206 -16.02 13.91 -1.87
C LEU A 206 -16.59 12.86 -0.92
N GLY A 207 -17.45 13.27 0.05
CA GLY A 207 -17.96 12.33 1.06
C GLY A 207 -16.84 11.68 1.89
N SER A 208 -17.01 10.42 2.23
CA SER A 208 -16.00 9.62 2.94
C SER A 208 -14.95 9.11 1.94
N PHE A 209 -14.07 9.98 1.47
CA PHE A 209 -13.06 9.70 0.45
C PHE A 209 -11.81 9.01 1.02
N HIS A 210 -10.96 8.52 0.13
CA HIS A 210 -9.63 8.02 0.49
C HIS A 210 -8.80 9.14 1.15
N GLY A 211 -8.38 8.93 2.38
CA GLY A 211 -7.65 9.93 3.18
C GLY A 211 -8.46 10.62 4.27
N LEU A 212 -9.80 10.61 4.20
CA LEU A 212 -10.63 11.19 5.26
C LEU A 212 -10.30 10.66 6.67
N PRO A 213 -9.97 9.37 6.89
CA PRO A 213 -9.60 8.88 8.22
C PRO A 213 -8.37 9.55 8.84
N LEU A 214 -7.60 10.30 8.05
CA LEU A 214 -6.41 11.04 8.50
C LEU A 214 -6.66 12.55 8.66
N ALA A 215 -7.83 13.04 8.27
CA ALA A 215 -8.22 14.44 8.38
C ALA A 215 -8.97 14.69 9.69
#